data_355ab2e58cb0f059a4105e1f3570f95b
#
_entry.id   355ab2e58cb0f059a4105e1f3570f95b
#
_cell.length_a   1.000
_cell.length_b   1.000
_cell.length_c   1.000
_cell.angle_alpha   90.00
_cell.angle_beta   90.00
_cell.angle_gamma   90.00
#
_symmetry.space_group_name_H-M   'P 1'
#
loop_
_entity.id
_entity.type
_entity.pdbx_description
1 polymer ?
#
loop_
_entity_poly.entity_id
_entity_poly.type
_entity_poly.pdbx_seq_one_letter_code
_entity_poly.pdbx_strand_id
1 'polypeptide(L)'
;MIQTWLFDLALLAVLIAYATYGWRNGLVHTVAGFVGIIAGAVVAFFLVPTVAAWVPDATWRIVVVVASSLFLVIGGQALGASLGRRFRGTVKQRALRVADRALGTVVSIIATALVLSLLASSAVGLGIPILSQTIASSTVLRVIGTATPDPVEGFVARIRSVLVHDGLPAITEALGGIVTAPTLPSVDTGSPALAEAARSVVRITGTATGCGQNQAGSGFVVSDERIITNAHVLAGVTQPVIETPDGQALSGTIVYFDPIDDLAVLAVPGLRATPLTLTDTAGDGDTGVINGYPFGGPFVTSAAEVLSVDTARVNDIYGSSQNDREVYTLATTVNVGDSGGPFLTLDGEVAGVVFAKAANTENVGYAMTMAELDPVAAQAPGLTAAVESGTCTRG
;
A
#
# COMPACT_ATOMS: atom_id res chain seq x y z
N MET A 1 -7.97 -12.96 -19.58
CA MET A 1 -9.05 -13.78 -18.97
C MET A 1 -8.65 -15.24 -18.68
N ILE A 2 -7.97 -15.99 -19.57
CA ILE A 2 -7.61 -17.41 -19.30
C ILE A 2 -6.57 -17.55 -18.16
N GLN A 3 -5.68 -16.60 -17.97
CA GLN A 3 -4.65 -16.65 -16.92
C GLN A 3 -5.18 -16.39 -15.51
N THR A 4 -6.18 -15.53 -15.33
CA THR A 4 -6.71 -15.16 -14.01
C THR A 4 -7.48 -16.30 -13.35
N TRP A 5 -8.32 -17.04 -14.09
CA TRP A 5 -9.05 -18.16 -13.50
C TRP A 5 -8.16 -19.36 -13.15
N LEU A 6 -7.06 -19.59 -13.91
CA LEU A 6 -6.09 -20.62 -13.54
C LEU A 6 -5.32 -20.24 -12.27
N PHE A 7 -4.99 -18.97 -12.11
CA PHE A 7 -4.37 -18.45 -10.89
C PHE A 7 -5.30 -18.60 -9.70
N ASP A 8 -6.56 -18.20 -9.82
CA ASP A 8 -7.58 -18.37 -8.78
C ASP A 8 -7.80 -19.84 -8.42
N LEU A 9 -7.81 -20.72 -9.41
CA LEU A 9 -7.92 -22.18 -9.19
C LEU A 9 -6.70 -22.70 -8.38
N ALA A 10 -5.50 -22.24 -8.70
CA ALA A 10 -4.29 -22.61 -7.95
C ALA A 10 -4.36 -22.13 -6.49
N LEU A 11 -4.80 -20.89 -6.26
CA LEU A 11 -4.99 -20.34 -4.91
C LEU A 11 -6.03 -21.14 -4.12
N LEU A 12 -7.17 -21.47 -4.75
CA LEU A 12 -8.22 -22.31 -4.14
C LEU A 12 -7.69 -23.71 -3.81
N ALA A 13 -6.93 -24.33 -4.69
CA ALA A 13 -6.32 -25.64 -4.45
C ALA A 13 -5.40 -25.60 -3.24
N VAL A 14 -4.59 -24.53 -3.08
CA VAL A 14 -3.74 -24.33 -1.89
C VAL A 14 -4.59 -24.16 -0.63
N LEU A 15 -5.62 -23.32 -0.65
CA LEU A 15 -6.52 -23.12 0.49
C LEU A 15 -7.21 -24.42 0.91
N ILE A 16 -7.71 -25.22 -0.05
CA ILE A 16 -8.35 -26.52 0.21
C ILE A 16 -7.32 -27.50 0.79
N ALA A 17 -6.11 -27.55 0.25
CA ALA A 17 -5.06 -28.41 0.77
C ALA A 17 -4.71 -28.11 2.23
N TYR A 18 -4.58 -26.81 2.56
CA TYR A 18 -4.32 -26.40 3.95
C TYR A 18 -5.54 -26.51 4.86
N ALA A 19 -6.76 -26.35 4.35
CA ALA A 19 -7.98 -26.66 5.10
C ALA A 19 -8.03 -28.16 5.48
N THR A 20 -7.75 -29.05 4.52
CA THR A 20 -7.68 -30.50 4.79
C THR A 20 -6.52 -30.86 5.73
N TYR A 21 -5.40 -30.17 5.62
CA TYR A 21 -4.28 -30.30 6.56
C TYR A 21 -4.70 -29.91 7.98
N GLY A 22 -5.36 -28.75 8.16
CA GLY A 22 -5.88 -28.30 9.46
C GLY A 22 -6.91 -29.29 10.07
N TRP A 23 -7.81 -29.82 9.24
CA TRP A 23 -8.78 -30.84 9.69
C TRP A 23 -8.11 -32.13 10.17
N ARG A 24 -7.09 -32.58 9.47
CA ARG A 24 -6.35 -33.80 9.81
C ARG A 24 -5.51 -33.62 11.08
N ASN A 25 -4.88 -32.47 11.24
CA ASN A 25 -3.90 -32.21 12.28
C ASN A 25 -4.47 -31.54 13.54
N GLY A 26 -5.62 -30.85 13.43
CA GLY A 26 -6.29 -30.13 14.53
C GLY A 26 -5.60 -28.83 14.91
N LEU A 27 -6.25 -28.07 15.80
CA LEU A 27 -5.85 -26.72 16.21
C LEU A 27 -4.45 -26.67 16.84
N VAL A 28 -4.22 -27.53 17.83
CA VAL A 28 -2.96 -27.51 18.62
C VAL A 28 -1.74 -27.71 17.73
N HIS A 29 -1.81 -28.67 16.80
CA HIS A 29 -0.72 -28.93 15.86
C HIS A 29 -0.54 -27.81 14.86
N THR A 30 -1.64 -27.27 14.32
CA THR A 30 -1.62 -26.18 13.33
C THR A 30 -1.03 -24.91 13.94
N VAL A 31 -1.53 -24.48 15.11
CA VAL A 31 -1.03 -23.29 15.81
C VAL A 31 0.44 -23.43 16.17
N ALA A 32 0.84 -24.60 16.73
CA ALA A 32 2.24 -24.84 17.06
C ALA A 32 3.16 -24.81 15.83
N GLY A 33 2.69 -25.29 14.67
CA GLY A 33 3.41 -25.17 13.41
C GLY A 33 3.59 -23.73 12.96
N PHE A 34 2.55 -22.88 13.04
CA PHE A 34 2.63 -21.46 12.70
C PHE A 34 3.54 -20.68 13.67
N VAL A 35 3.45 -20.94 14.97
CA VAL A 35 4.38 -20.37 15.95
C VAL A 35 5.83 -20.76 15.61
N GLY A 36 6.03 -21.99 15.16
CA GLY A 36 7.33 -22.46 14.68
C GLY A 36 7.82 -21.72 13.43
N ILE A 37 6.94 -21.43 12.46
CA ILE A 37 7.25 -20.59 11.27
C ILE A 37 7.72 -19.20 11.71
N ILE A 38 6.96 -18.54 12.59
CA ILE A 38 7.29 -17.21 13.11
C ILE A 38 8.63 -17.23 13.84
N ALA A 39 8.84 -18.20 14.72
CA ALA A 39 10.11 -18.36 15.43
C ALA A 39 11.28 -18.58 14.46
N GLY A 40 11.10 -19.44 13.44
CA GLY A 40 12.09 -19.67 12.39
C GLY A 40 12.40 -18.42 11.57
N ALA A 41 11.37 -17.61 11.24
CA ALA A 41 11.54 -16.34 10.53
C ALA A 41 12.29 -15.31 11.39
N VAL A 42 11.97 -15.21 12.68
CA VAL A 42 12.69 -14.32 13.62
C VAL A 42 14.17 -14.74 13.72
N VAL A 43 14.45 -16.03 13.86
CA VAL A 43 15.84 -16.53 13.88
C VAL A 43 16.53 -16.24 12.55
N ALA A 44 15.84 -16.40 11.42
CA ALA A 44 16.39 -16.08 10.10
C ALA A 44 16.74 -14.59 9.98
N PHE A 45 15.88 -13.70 10.45
CA PHE A 45 16.11 -12.26 10.43
C PHE A 45 17.43 -11.85 11.11
N PHE A 46 17.75 -12.45 12.25
CA PHE A 46 18.99 -12.15 12.97
C PHE A 46 20.21 -12.93 12.47
N LEU A 47 20.02 -14.17 12.02
CA LEU A 47 21.14 -15.07 11.71
C LEU A 47 21.60 -14.97 10.26
N VAL A 48 20.65 -14.81 9.31
CA VAL A 48 20.96 -14.83 7.88
C VAL A 48 21.91 -13.70 7.45
N PRO A 49 21.80 -12.43 7.92
CA PRO A 49 22.76 -11.40 7.59
C PRO A 49 24.18 -11.75 8.00
N THR A 50 24.36 -12.38 9.16
CA THR A 50 25.68 -12.82 9.65
C THR A 50 26.26 -13.93 8.76
N VAL A 51 25.43 -14.89 8.36
CA VAL A 51 25.86 -15.97 7.45
C VAL A 51 26.16 -15.42 6.05
N ALA A 52 25.36 -14.50 5.57
CA ALA A 52 25.54 -13.84 4.26
C ALA A 52 26.87 -13.05 4.18
N ALA A 53 27.29 -12.46 5.29
CA ALA A 53 28.57 -11.72 5.37
C ALA A 53 29.80 -12.61 5.15
N TRP A 54 29.69 -13.92 5.37
CA TRP A 54 30.78 -14.88 5.15
C TRP A 54 30.94 -15.28 3.67
N VAL A 55 29.99 -14.89 2.79
CA VAL A 55 30.01 -15.24 1.37
C VAL A 55 30.45 -14.04 0.55
N PRO A 56 31.68 -14.01 -0.01
CA PRO A 56 32.19 -12.86 -0.75
C PRO A 56 31.47 -12.64 -2.10
N ASP A 57 31.16 -13.72 -2.80
CA ASP A 57 30.53 -13.68 -4.12
C ASP A 57 29.03 -13.33 -4.04
N ALA A 58 28.61 -12.33 -4.83
CA ALA A 58 27.24 -11.80 -4.78
C ALA A 58 26.18 -12.83 -5.19
N THR A 59 26.48 -13.68 -6.20
CA THR A 59 25.54 -14.69 -6.70
C THR A 59 25.33 -15.80 -5.68
N TRP A 60 26.41 -16.32 -5.12
CA TRP A 60 26.35 -17.33 -4.05
C TRP A 60 25.76 -16.79 -2.76
N ARG A 61 25.96 -15.49 -2.48
CA ARG A 61 25.34 -14.84 -1.32
C ARG A 61 23.81 -14.90 -1.39
N ILE A 62 23.21 -14.62 -2.57
CA ILE A 62 21.75 -14.72 -2.77
C ILE A 62 21.29 -16.15 -2.51
N VAL A 63 21.98 -17.15 -3.06
CA VAL A 63 21.64 -18.57 -2.86
C VAL A 63 21.70 -18.95 -1.37
N VAL A 64 22.73 -18.52 -0.67
CA VAL A 64 22.90 -18.82 0.77
C VAL A 64 21.83 -18.13 1.61
N VAL A 65 21.49 -16.87 1.31
CA VAL A 65 20.41 -16.12 1.99
C VAL A 65 19.06 -16.84 1.82
N VAL A 66 18.71 -17.22 0.59
CA VAL A 66 17.44 -17.89 0.30
C VAL A 66 17.43 -19.29 0.97
N ALA A 67 18.47 -20.07 0.78
CA ALA A 67 18.54 -21.43 1.31
C ALA A 67 18.52 -21.47 2.86
N SER A 68 19.29 -20.58 3.52
CA SER A 68 19.31 -20.52 4.98
C SER A 68 17.99 -19.98 5.56
N SER A 69 17.36 -19.00 4.92
CA SER A 69 16.03 -18.52 5.33
C SER A 69 14.98 -19.62 5.23
N LEU A 70 14.92 -20.34 4.11
CA LEU A 70 14.00 -21.46 3.92
C LEU A 70 14.25 -22.57 4.92
N PHE A 71 15.53 -22.91 5.15
CA PHE A 71 15.90 -23.95 6.13
C PHE A 71 15.43 -23.61 7.55
N LEU A 72 15.62 -22.36 7.98
CA LEU A 72 15.23 -21.92 9.32
C LEU A 72 13.70 -21.86 9.49
N VAL A 73 12.98 -21.40 8.48
CA VAL A 73 11.51 -21.32 8.49
C VAL A 73 10.89 -22.73 8.48
N ILE A 74 11.35 -23.61 7.57
CA ILE A 74 10.87 -24.99 7.48
C ILE A 74 11.25 -25.79 8.73
N GLY A 75 12.48 -25.62 9.23
CA GLY A 75 12.95 -26.24 10.46
C GLY A 75 12.13 -25.79 11.67
N GLY A 76 11.86 -24.50 11.79
CA GLY A 76 10.98 -23.92 12.81
C GLY A 76 9.58 -24.53 12.75
N GLN A 77 8.98 -24.60 11.55
CA GLN A 77 7.67 -25.25 11.35
C GLN A 77 7.68 -26.71 11.79
N ALA A 78 8.69 -27.47 11.39
CA ALA A 78 8.81 -28.89 11.73
C ALA A 78 8.95 -29.13 13.25
N LEU A 79 9.74 -28.30 13.93
CA LEU A 79 9.88 -28.31 15.38
C LEU A 79 8.58 -27.95 16.09
N GLY A 80 7.92 -26.84 15.69
CA GLY A 80 6.63 -26.42 16.24
C GLY A 80 5.57 -27.50 16.06
N ALA A 81 5.44 -28.02 14.85
CA ALA A 81 4.50 -29.12 14.55
C ALA A 81 4.81 -30.40 15.35
N SER A 82 6.08 -30.73 15.59
CA SER A 82 6.46 -31.90 16.40
C SER A 82 6.05 -31.72 17.86
N LEU A 83 6.21 -30.55 18.43
CA LEU A 83 5.75 -30.19 19.76
C LEU A 83 4.23 -30.26 19.85
N GLY A 84 3.52 -29.67 18.85
CA GLY A 84 2.06 -29.73 18.78
C GLY A 84 1.48 -31.14 18.76
N ARG A 85 2.16 -32.11 18.11
CA ARG A 85 1.77 -33.51 18.11
C ARG A 85 1.84 -34.14 19.51
N ARG A 86 2.85 -33.80 20.30
CA ARG A 86 3.00 -34.34 21.68
C ARG A 86 1.86 -33.86 22.58
N PHE A 87 1.44 -32.63 22.45
CA PHE A 87 0.34 -32.05 23.24
C PHE A 87 -1.06 -32.54 22.81
N ARG A 88 -1.24 -32.93 21.55
CA ARG A 88 -2.54 -33.40 21.03
C ARG A 88 -2.99 -34.72 21.68
N GLY A 89 -2.06 -35.55 22.17
CA GLY A 89 -2.35 -36.85 22.82
C GLY A 89 -3.21 -36.75 24.09
N THR A 90 -3.38 -35.54 24.65
CA THR A 90 -4.18 -35.29 25.87
C THR A 90 -5.67 -35.16 25.64
N VAL A 91 -6.12 -34.92 24.37
CA VAL A 91 -7.57 -34.71 24.03
C VAL A 91 -8.26 -36.05 23.85
N LYS A 92 -8.87 -36.56 24.94
CA LYS A 92 -9.53 -37.89 24.96
C LYS A 92 -11.01 -37.86 24.50
N GLN A 93 -11.75 -36.78 24.70
CA GLN A 93 -13.17 -36.70 24.40
C GLN A 93 -13.47 -36.50 22.90
N ARG A 94 -14.46 -37.25 22.35
CA ARG A 94 -14.80 -37.26 20.93
C ARG A 94 -15.28 -35.87 20.44
N ALA A 95 -16.08 -35.18 21.26
CA ALA A 95 -16.59 -33.82 20.93
C ALA A 95 -15.45 -32.81 20.85
N LEU A 96 -14.49 -32.82 21.77
CA LEU A 96 -13.32 -31.96 21.79
C LEU A 96 -12.43 -32.21 20.58
N ARG A 97 -12.33 -33.45 20.08
CA ARG A 97 -11.56 -33.77 18.87
C ARG A 97 -12.20 -33.20 17.60
N VAL A 98 -13.55 -33.17 17.51
CA VAL A 98 -14.23 -32.54 16.37
C VAL A 98 -14.03 -31.02 16.41
N ALA A 99 -14.20 -30.42 17.59
CA ALA A 99 -13.94 -28.98 17.77
C ALA A 99 -12.47 -28.62 17.45
N ASP A 100 -11.50 -29.39 17.93
CA ASP A 100 -10.07 -29.20 17.61
C ASP A 100 -9.80 -29.27 16.10
N ARG A 101 -10.44 -30.20 15.38
CA ARG A 101 -10.32 -30.31 13.92
C ARG A 101 -10.96 -29.11 13.19
N ALA A 102 -12.16 -28.74 13.59
CA ALA A 102 -12.87 -27.61 12.97
C ALA A 102 -12.11 -26.30 13.17
N LEU A 103 -11.67 -26.01 14.41
CA LEU A 103 -10.85 -24.84 14.72
C LEU A 103 -9.49 -24.88 14.01
N GLY A 104 -8.87 -26.05 13.91
CA GLY A 104 -7.64 -26.24 13.14
C GLY A 104 -7.82 -25.92 11.66
N THR A 105 -8.96 -26.27 11.07
CA THR A 105 -9.31 -25.90 9.68
C THR A 105 -9.44 -24.39 9.53
N VAL A 106 -10.19 -23.73 10.43
CA VAL A 106 -10.39 -22.28 10.38
C VAL A 106 -9.07 -21.54 10.49
N VAL A 107 -8.25 -21.88 11.50
CA VAL A 107 -6.93 -21.24 11.69
C VAL A 107 -6.02 -21.50 10.49
N SER A 108 -6.05 -22.71 9.91
CA SER A 108 -5.26 -23.04 8.73
C SER A 108 -5.66 -22.21 7.52
N ILE A 109 -6.97 -22.02 7.26
CA ILE A 109 -7.47 -21.19 6.17
C ILE A 109 -7.04 -19.74 6.37
N ILE A 110 -7.28 -19.16 7.55
CA ILE A 110 -6.93 -17.76 7.86
C ILE A 110 -5.43 -17.53 7.67
N ALA A 111 -4.60 -18.37 8.27
CA ALA A 111 -3.15 -18.22 8.18
C ALA A 111 -2.65 -18.39 6.74
N THR A 112 -3.19 -19.36 5.98
CA THR A 112 -2.85 -19.55 4.58
C THR A 112 -3.31 -18.35 3.72
N ALA A 113 -4.50 -17.82 3.97
CA ALA A 113 -5.01 -16.63 3.28
C ALA A 113 -4.10 -15.42 3.51
N LEU A 114 -3.67 -15.17 4.74
CA LEU A 114 -2.73 -14.09 5.07
C LEU A 114 -1.36 -14.29 4.40
N VAL A 115 -0.84 -15.51 4.38
CA VAL A 115 0.43 -15.81 3.68
C VAL A 115 0.29 -15.60 2.17
N LEU A 116 -0.81 -16.04 1.57
CA LEU A 116 -1.08 -15.83 0.14
C LEU A 116 -1.20 -14.34 -0.19
N SER A 117 -1.86 -13.54 0.66
CA SER A 117 -1.94 -12.08 0.49
C SER A 117 -0.57 -11.41 0.59
N LEU A 118 0.25 -11.81 1.56
CA LEU A 118 1.63 -11.31 1.69
C LEU A 118 2.49 -11.68 0.47
N LEU A 119 2.43 -12.93 0.02
CA LEU A 119 3.19 -13.38 -1.15
C LEU A 119 2.71 -12.67 -2.44
N ALA A 120 1.40 -12.51 -2.61
CA ALA A 120 0.83 -11.79 -3.74
C ALA A 120 1.28 -10.33 -3.74
N SER A 121 1.18 -9.64 -2.60
CA SER A 121 1.63 -8.25 -2.45
C SER A 121 3.13 -8.10 -2.72
N SER A 122 3.95 -9.06 -2.26
CA SER A 122 5.40 -9.06 -2.54
C SER A 122 5.70 -9.34 -4.02
N ALA A 123 4.88 -10.18 -4.67
CA ALA A 123 5.04 -10.52 -6.08
C ALA A 123 4.65 -9.37 -7.02
N VAL A 124 3.69 -8.52 -6.64
CA VAL A 124 3.41 -7.25 -7.33
C VAL A 124 4.67 -6.39 -7.38
N GLY A 125 5.44 -6.41 -6.30
CA GLY A 125 6.72 -5.73 -6.20
C GLY A 125 7.85 -6.22 -7.12
N LEU A 126 7.69 -7.33 -7.82
CA LEU A 126 8.67 -7.80 -8.81
C LEU A 126 8.59 -7.04 -10.14
N GLY A 127 7.61 -6.16 -10.33
CA GLY A 127 7.47 -5.30 -11.50
C GLY A 127 7.18 -6.02 -12.80
N ILE A 128 6.62 -7.21 -12.72
CA ILE A 128 6.18 -7.96 -13.90
C ILE A 128 4.72 -7.57 -14.18
N PRO A 129 4.41 -6.77 -15.22
CA PRO A 129 3.08 -6.21 -15.43
C PRO A 129 1.98 -7.27 -15.53
N ILE A 130 2.26 -8.39 -16.21
CA ILE A 130 1.31 -9.51 -16.34
C ILE A 130 1.00 -10.13 -14.98
N LEU A 131 2.00 -10.25 -14.11
CA LEU A 131 1.84 -10.80 -12.76
C LEU A 131 1.02 -9.84 -11.87
N SER A 132 1.36 -8.57 -11.89
CA SER A 132 0.64 -7.52 -11.12
C SER A 132 -0.83 -7.44 -11.53
N GLN A 133 -1.13 -7.43 -12.83
CA GLN A 133 -2.51 -7.45 -13.33
C GLN A 133 -3.26 -8.74 -12.95
N THR A 134 -2.58 -9.90 -13.03
CA THR A 134 -3.19 -11.19 -12.66
C THR A 134 -3.53 -11.23 -11.18
N ILE A 135 -2.65 -10.74 -10.32
CA ILE A 135 -2.84 -10.66 -8.87
C ILE A 135 -3.97 -9.69 -8.54
N ALA A 136 -3.93 -8.47 -9.08
CA ALA A 136 -4.93 -7.44 -8.81
C ALA A 136 -6.34 -7.82 -9.31
N SER A 137 -6.43 -8.58 -10.41
CA SER A 137 -7.70 -9.09 -10.95
C SER A 137 -8.19 -10.41 -10.31
N SER A 138 -7.44 -11.00 -9.36
CA SER A 138 -7.79 -12.24 -8.69
C SER A 138 -9.03 -12.08 -7.81
N THR A 139 -10.07 -12.85 -8.08
CA THR A 139 -11.27 -12.89 -7.26
C THR A 139 -11.01 -13.49 -5.87
N VAL A 140 -10.16 -14.49 -5.79
CA VAL A 140 -9.81 -15.14 -4.52
C VAL A 140 -9.09 -14.17 -3.59
N LEU A 141 -8.09 -13.43 -4.08
CA LEU A 141 -7.37 -12.45 -3.28
C LEU A 141 -8.26 -11.28 -2.87
N ARG A 142 -9.17 -10.84 -3.72
CA ARG A 142 -10.17 -9.81 -3.39
C ARG A 142 -11.10 -10.27 -2.26
N VAL A 143 -11.61 -11.51 -2.33
CA VAL A 143 -12.46 -12.07 -1.26
C VAL A 143 -11.67 -12.20 0.04
N ILE A 144 -10.40 -12.59 -0.02
CA ILE A 144 -9.52 -12.61 1.16
C ILE A 144 -9.38 -11.20 1.74
N GLY A 145 -9.09 -10.18 0.91
CA GLY A 145 -8.98 -8.79 1.33
C GLY A 145 -10.25 -8.30 2.02
N THR A 146 -11.41 -8.43 1.36
CA THR A 146 -12.70 -7.99 1.94
C THR A 146 -13.12 -8.76 3.21
N ALA A 147 -12.63 -9.98 3.40
CA ALA A 147 -12.87 -10.78 4.60
C ALA A 147 -11.84 -10.53 5.72
N THR A 148 -10.73 -9.83 5.41
CA THR A 148 -9.68 -9.51 6.39
C THR A 148 -10.08 -8.24 7.13
N PRO A 149 -10.12 -8.22 8.48
CA PRO A 149 -10.41 -7.00 9.22
C PRO A 149 -9.34 -5.92 8.98
N ASP A 150 -9.76 -4.65 8.84
CA ASP A 150 -8.87 -3.50 8.56
C ASP A 150 -7.61 -3.44 9.45
N PRO A 151 -7.68 -3.69 10.79
CA PRO A 151 -6.48 -3.67 11.62
C PRO A 151 -5.43 -4.71 11.23
N VAL A 152 -5.87 -5.88 10.74
CA VAL A 152 -4.99 -6.98 10.30
C VAL A 152 -4.37 -6.62 8.95
N GLU A 153 -5.15 -6.07 8.04
CA GLU A 153 -4.69 -5.64 6.73
C GLU A 153 -3.69 -4.48 6.87
N GLY A 154 -3.99 -3.49 7.71
CA GLY A 154 -3.09 -2.39 8.04
C GLY A 154 -1.77 -2.87 8.68
N PHE A 155 -1.80 -3.89 9.55
CA PHE A 155 -0.59 -4.49 10.11
C PHE A 155 0.27 -5.19 9.04
N VAL A 156 -0.37 -5.96 8.14
CA VAL A 156 0.30 -6.60 7.00
C VAL A 156 0.92 -5.56 6.06
N ALA A 157 0.19 -4.47 5.76
CA ALA A 157 0.68 -3.37 4.95
C ALA A 157 1.92 -2.69 5.58
N ARG A 158 1.91 -2.46 6.90
CA ARG A 158 3.08 -1.92 7.63
C ARG A 158 4.29 -2.86 7.59
N ILE A 159 4.11 -4.18 7.72
CA ILE A 159 5.22 -5.12 7.57
C ILE A 159 5.81 -5.04 6.16
N ARG A 160 4.95 -4.92 5.16
CA ARG A 160 5.38 -4.78 3.77
C ARG A 160 6.18 -3.50 3.53
N SER A 161 5.75 -2.36 4.06
CA SER A 161 6.43 -1.06 3.87
C SER A 161 7.85 -1.04 4.48
N VAL A 162 8.12 -1.86 5.49
CA VAL A 162 9.49 -2.03 6.04
C VAL A 162 10.41 -2.76 5.04
N LEU A 163 9.83 -3.58 4.16
CA LEU A 163 10.57 -4.35 3.14
C LEU A 163 10.66 -3.61 1.80
N VAL A 164 9.82 -2.62 1.57
CA VAL A 164 9.76 -1.79 0.36
C VAL A 164 10.19 -0.39 0.75
N HIS A 165 11.23 0.14 0.11
CA HIS A 165 11.70 1.51 0.33
C HIS A 165 10.77 2.48 -0.40
N ASP A 166 9.59 2.72 0.16
CA ASP A 166 8.65 3.71 -0.35
C ASP A 166 9.08 5.09 0.16
N GLY A 167 9.60 5.91 -0.74
CA GLY A 167 10.11 7.25 -0.43
C GLY A 167 8.98 8.28 -0.33
N LEU A 168 8.25 8.34 0.80
CA LEU A 168 7.43 9.52 1.07
C LEU A 168 8.35 10.71 1.31
N PRO A 169 8.26 11.81 0.54
CA PRO A 169 9.02 13.01 0.81
C PRO A 169 8.80 13.49 2.24
N ALA A 170 9.89 13.67 2.96
CA ALA A 170 9.86 14.21 4.32
C ALA A 170 10.47 15.60 4.30
N ILE A 171 9.67 16.61 4.66
CA ILE A 171 10.14 17.98 4.75
C ILE A 171 10.76 18.17 6.13
N THR A 172 12.07 18.42 6.15
CA THR A 172 12.86 18.59 7.38
C THR A 172 12.69 19.97 8.01
N GLU A 173 12.44 20.98 7.19
CA GLU A 173 12.13 22.32 7.66
C GLU A 173 10.63 22.44 7.86
N ALA A 174 10.20 22.69 9.09
CA ALA A 174 8.81 22.93 9.39
C ALA A 174 8.37 24.23 8.68
N LEU A 175 7.53 24.09 7.66
CA LEU A 175 6.86 25.23 7.06
C LEU A 175 5.96 25.87 8.15
N GLY A 176 6.10 27.15 8.39
CA GLY A 176 5.32 27.85 9.43
C GLY A 176 5.80 27.67 10.87
N GLY A 177 6.97 27.06 11.13
CA GLY A 177 7.59 27.03 12.45
C GLY A 177 6.89 26.18 13.51
N ILE A 178 6.10 25.18 13.13
CA ILE A 178 5.40 24.27 14.05
C ILE A 178 6.42 23.40 14.77
N VAL A 179 6.61 23.63 16.06
CA VAL A 179 7.55 22.90 16.92
C VAL A 179 6.83 21.80 17.73
N THR A 180 5.53 21.92 17.93
CA THR A 180 4.73 21.01 18.75
C THR A 180 3.73 20.26 17.86
N ALA A 181 3.62 18.94 18.03
CA ALA A 181 2.64 18.13 17.31
C ALA A 181 1.20 18.65 17.58
N PRO A 182 0.44 18.99 16.54
CA PRO A 182 -0.94 19.42 16.71
C PRO A 182 -1.83 18.26 17.17
N THR A 183 -2.96 18.60 17.80
CA THR A 183 -4.03 17.63 18.03
C THR A 183 -4.76 17.38 16.72
N LEU A 184 -5.08 16.11 16.43
CA LEU A 184 -5.87 15.79 15.27
C LEU A 184 -7.31 16.29 15.42
N PRO A 185 -7.90 16.89 14.38
CA PRO A 185 -9.29 17.32 14.42
C PRO A 185 -10.24 16.13 14.53
N SER A 186 -11.43 16.38 15.06
CA SER A 186 -12.51 15.39 15.11
C SER A 186 -13.59 15.79 14.12
N VAL A 187 -13.65 15.09 13.00
CA VAL A 187 -14.66 15.32 11.95
C VAL A 187 -15.41 14.00 11.65
N ASP A 188 -16.62 14.10 11.10
CA ASP A 188 -17.35 12.93 10.64
C ASP A 188 -16.78 12.46 9.29
N THR A 189 -15.89 11.48 9.35
CA THR A 189 -15.27 10.87 8.17
C THR A 189 -16.20 9.91 7.41
N GLY A 190 -17.38 9.61 7.95
CA GLY A 190 -18.34 8.66 7.38
C GLY A 190 -19.54 9.32 6.69
N SER A 191 -19.48 10.64 6.40
CA SER A 191 -20.58 11.33 5.74
C SER A 191 -20.88 10.74 4.34
N PRO A 192 -22.13 10.81 3.85
CA PRO A 192 -22.47 10.32 2.51
C PRO A 192 -21.67 11.00 1.39
N ALA A 193 -21.34 12.29 1.52
CA ALA A 193 -20.55 13.02 0.55
C ALA A 193 -19.12 12.46 0.47
N LEU A 194 -18.48 12.25 1.60
CA LEU A 194 -17.14 11.65 1.66
C LEU A 194 -17.14 10.19 1.19
N ALA A 195 -18.19 9.43 1.51
CA ALA A 195 -18.33 8.04 1.02
C ALA A 195 -18.50 7.98 -0.51
N GLU A 196 -19.16 8.96 -1.13
CA GLU A 196 -19.25 9.06 -2.59
C GLU A 196 -17.90 9.46 -3.18
N ALA A 197 -17.24 10.50 -2.65
CA ALA A 197 -15.91 10.92 -3.09
C ALA A 197 -14.87 9.79 -3.01
N ALA A 198 -14.93 8.97 -1.97
CA ALA A 198 -14.04 7.82 -1.78
C ALA A 198 -14.06 6.83 -2.95
N ARG A 199 -15.17 6.74 -3.70
CA ARG A 199 -15.30 5.85 -4.87
C ARG A 199 -14.44 6.28 -6.05
N SER A 200 -14.00 7.52 -6.05
CA SER A 200 -13.16 8.12 -7.10
C SER A 200 -11.70 8.27 -6.69
N VAL A 201 -11.33 7.74 -5.52
CA VAL A 201 -9.94 7.66 -5.06
C VAL A 201 -9.41 6.27 -5.35
N VAL A 202 -8.25 6.19 -5.99
CA VAL A 202 -7.67 4.93 -6.47
C VAL A 202 -6.31 4.68 -5.85
N ARG A 203 -5.95 3.40 -5.74
CA ARG A 203 -4.59 2.97 -5.43
C ARG A 203 -3.77 2.89 -6.71
N ILE A 204 -2.57 3.43 -6.67
CA ILE A 204 -1.61 3.38 -7.77
C ILE A 204 -0.41 2.57 -7.32
N THR A 205 -0.01 1.60 -8.13
CA THR A 205 1.21 0.82 -7.92
C THR A 205 2.01 0.75 -9.21
N GLY A 206 3.33 0.69 -9.09
CA GLY A 206 4.18 0.55 -10.24
C GLY A 206 5.58 0.12 -9.84
N THR A 207 6.36 -0.35 -10.82
CA THR A 207 7.76 -0.69 -10.59
C THR A 207 8.66 0.17 -11.43
N ALA A 208 9.55 0.86 -10.77
CA ALA A 208 10.67 1.55 -11.37
C ALA A 208 11.78 0.53 -11.65
N THR A 209 11.67 -0.16 -12.79
CA THR A 209 12.54 -1.30 -13.15
C THR A 209 14.01 -0.92 -13.24
N GLY A 210 14.32 0.33 -13.61
CA GLY A 210 15.70 0.83 -13.70
C GLY A 210 16.46 0.85 -12.37
N CYS A 211 15.75 0.89 -11.24
CA CYS A 211 16.32 0.93 -9.89
C CYS A 211 15.81 -0.19 -8.97
N GLY A 212 14.97 -1.08 -9.48
CA GLY A 212 14.42 -2.19 -8.69
C GLY A 212 13.54 -1.74 -7.52
N GLN A 213 12.93 -0.56 -7.62
CA GLN A 213 12.06 0.00 -6.59
C GLN A 213 10.59 -0.19 -6.96
N ASN A 214 9.77 -0.47 -5.96
CA ASN A 214 8.32 -0.47 -6.09
C ASN A 214 7.78 0.83 -5.56
N GLN A 215 6.88 1.43 -6.32
CA GLN A 215 6.17 2.65 -5.96
C GLN A 215 4.72 2.30 -5.61
N ALA A 216 4.22 2.90 -4.55
CA ALA A 216 2.82 2.83 -4.17
C ALA A 216 2.35 4.23 -3.76
N GLY A 217 1.16 4.59 -4.21
CA GLY A 217 0.55 5.87 -3.90
C GLY A 217 -0.95 5.84 -4.12
N SER A 218 -1.53 7.00 -3.99
CA SER A 218 -2.95 7.26 -4.23
C SER A 218 -3.12 8.18 -5.42
N GLY A 219 -4.32 8.26 -5.92
CA GLY A 219 -4.73 9.22 -6.95
C GLY A 219 -6.24 9.40 -6.93
N PHE A 220 -6.73 10.38 -7.65
CA PHE A 220 -8.16 10.62 -7.75
C PHE A 220 -8.57 11.04 -9.17
N VAL A 221 -9.81 10.77 -9.49
CA VAL A 221 -10.37 11.02 -10.82
C VAL A 221 -10.76 12.49 -10.95
N VAL A 222 -10.21 13.20 -11.95
CA VAL A 222 -10.49 14.64 -12.21
C VAL A 222 -11.30 14.86 -13.48
N SER A 223 -11.26 13.91 -14.40
CA SER A 223 -12.12 13.91 -15.60
C SER A 223 -12.24 12.49 -16.12
N ASP A 224 -13.06 12.28 -17.15
CA ASP A 224 -13.27 10.96 -17.73
C ASP A 224 -11.93 10.30 -18.09
N GLU A 225 -11.69 9.12 -17.51
CA GLU A 225 -10.47 8.34 -17.70
C GLU A 225 -9.15 9.09 -17.37
N ARG A 226 -9.20 10.12 -16.50
CA ARG A 226 -8.03 10.87 -16.06
C ARG A 226 -7.93 10.89 -14.55
N ILE A 227 -6.73 10.55 -14.08
CA ILE A 227 -6.38 10.52 -12.66
C ILE A 227 -5.21 11.47 -12.43
N ILE A 228 -5.30 12.28 -11.38
CA ILE A 228 -4.16 13.03 -10.85
C ILE A 228 -3.52 12.25 -9.70
N THR A 229 -2.20 12.32 -9.64
CA THR A 229 -1.36 11.80 -8.56
C THR A 229 -0.07 12.62 -8.48
N ASN A 230 0.83 12.28 -7.56
CA ASN A 230 2.16 12.88 -7.52
C ASN A 230 3.12 12.26 -8.54
N ALA A 231 4.06 13.08 -9.03
CA ALA A 231 5.10 12.61 -9.94
C ALA A 231 6.05 11.61 -9.27
N HIS A 232 6.40 11.82 -7.98
CA HIS A 232 7.28 10.89 -7.26
C HIS A 232 6.69 9.48 -7.15
N VAL A 233 5.35 9.31 -7.13
CA VAL A 233 4.67 8.01 -7.15
C VAL A 233 4.94 7.25 -8.45
N LEU A 234 5.19 7.98 -9.54
CA LEU A 234 5.39 7.41 -10.87
C LEU A 234 6.84 7.46 -11.36
N ALA A 235 7.76 8.05 -10.58
CA ALA A 235 9.15 8.25 -11.00
C ALA A 235 9.85 6.93 -11.37
N GLY A 236 10.27 6.81 -12.63
CA GLY A 236 10.88 5.60 -13.20
C GLY A 236 9.90 4.45 -13.49
N VAL A 237 8.61 4.63 -13.25
CA VAL A 237 7.56 3.64 -13.54
C VAL A 237 7.14 3.74 -15.00
N THR A 238 7.12 2.63 -15.73
CA THR A 238 6.71 2.60 -17.13
C THR A 238 5.28 2.11 -17.34
N GLN A 239 4.77 1.30 -16.44
CA GLN A 239 3.44 0.69 -16.53
C GLN A 239 2.74 0.73 -15.16
N PRO A 240 2.14 1.85 -14.78
CA PRO A 240 1.38 1.94 -13.55
C PRO A 240 0.11 1.08 -13.62
N VAL A 241 -0.22 0.44 -12.49
CA VAL A 241 -1.45 -0.30 -12.27
C VAL A 241 -2.33 0.50 -11.33
N ILE A 242 -3.56 0.72 -11.75
CA ILE A 242 -4.57 1.47 -11.01
C ILE A 242 -5.61 0.49 -10.48
N GLU A 243 -5.79 0.48 -9.17
CA GLU A 243 -6.81 -0.33 -8.51
C GLU A 243 -7.91 0.59 -7.96
N THR A 244 -9.12 0.35 -8.43
CA THR A 244 -10.31 1.10 -8.00
C THR A 244 -10.93 0.51 -6.73
N PRO A 245 -11.72 1.25 -5.95
CA PRO A 245 -12.36 0.74 -4.75
C PRO A 245 -13.28 -0.47 -4.98
N ASP A 246 -13.88 -0.59 -6.18
CA ASP A 246 -14.69 -1.76 -6.58
C ASP A 246 -13.83 -2.96 -7.01
N GLY A 247 -12.49 -2.83 -6.93
CA GLY A 247 -11.53 -3.90 -7.15
C GLY A 247 -11.22 -4.17 -8.63
N GLN A 248 -11.45 -3.22 -9.53
CA GLN A 248 -10.90 -3.32 -10.89
C GLN A 248 -9.41 -3.00 -10.85
N ALA A 249 -8.64 -3.70 -11.68
CA ALA A 249 -7.24 -3.41 -11.93
C ALA A 249 -7.06 -2.99 -13.40
N LEU A 250 -6.67 -1.75 -13.60
CA LEU A 250 -6.51 -1.13 -14.91
C LEU A 250 -5.06 -0.73 -15.13
N SER A 251 -4.64 -0.69 -16.39
CA SER A 251 -3.32 -0.13 -16.77
C SER A 251 -3.47 1.35 -17.06
N GLY A 252 -2.59 2.17 -16.49
CA GLY A 252 -2.49 3.58 -16.80
C GLY A 252 -1.37 3.88 -17.80
N THR A 253 -1.55 4.99 -18.53
CA THR A 253 -0.51 5.62 -19.34
C THR A 253 -0.22 6.99 -18.74
N ILE A 254 1.04 7.30 -18.47
CA ILE A 254 1.45 8.62 -17.97
C ILE A 254 1.35 9.61 -19.14
N VAL A 255 0.51 10.64 -19.00
CA VAL A 255 0.25 11.64 -20.05
C VAL A 255 0.67 13.06 -19.63
N TYR A 256 1.04 13.22 -18.36
CA TYR A 256 1.69 14.41 -17.82
C TYR A 256 2.60 13.99 -16.68
N PHE A 257 3.78 14.60 -16.61
CA PHE A 257 4.74 14.32 -15.55
C PHE A 257 5.56 15.57 -15.28
N ASP A 258 5.38 16.14 -14.12
CA ASP A 258 6.10 17.33 -13.67
C ASP A 258 6.90 17.01 -12.40
N PRO A 259 8.22 16.84 -12.52
CA PRO A 259 9.07 16.58 -11.36
C PRO A 259 9.31 17.82 -10.50
N ILE A 260 9.02 19.03 -11.02
CA ILE A 260 9.24 20.30 -10.32
C ILE A 260 8.09 20.52 -9.33
N ASP A 261 6.84 20.41 -9.79
CA ASP A 261 5.65 20.62 -8.96
C ASP A 261 5.10 19.33 -8.36
N ASP A 262 5.79 18.19 -8.65
CA ASP A 262 5.42 16.87 -8.12
C ASP A 262 3.99 16.47 -8.48
N LEU A 263 3.54 16.75 -9.69
CA LEU A 263 2.23 16.38 -10.21
C LEU A 263 2.34 15.51 -11.47
N ALA A 264 1.41 14.57 -11.61
CA ALA A 264 1.31 13.74 -12.79
C ALA A 264 -0.14 13.41 -13.12
N VAL A 265 -0.41 13.17 -14.42
CA VAL A 265 -1.73 12.71 -14.90
C VAL A 265 -1.57 11.36 -15.58
N LEU A 266 -2.49 10.46 -15.25
CA LEU A 266 -2.66 9.17 -15.88
C LEU A 266 -3.89 9.15 -16.78
N ALA A 267 -3.74 8.66 -18.00
CA ALA A 267 -4.85 8.21 -18.82
C ALA A 267 -5.11 6.73 -18.55
N VAL A 268 -6.36 6.41 -18.17
CA VAL A 268 -6.76 5.06 -17.72
C VAL A 268 -7.98 4.61 -18.49
N PRO A 269 -7.80 4.03 -19.70
CA PRO A 269 -8.92 3.59 -20.53
C PRO A 269 -9.79 2.55 -19.82
N GLY A 270 -11.10 2.77 -19.83
CA GLY A 270 -12.08 1.89 -19.21
C GLY A 270 -12.34 2.18 -17.72
N LEU A 271 -11.74 3.22 -17.15
CA LEU A 271 -12.05 3.69 -15.81
C LEU A 271 -13.50 4.22 -15.77
N ARG A 272 -14.29 3.72 -14.81
CA ARG A 272 -15.72 4.07 -14.66
C ARG A 272 -16.00 4.71 -13.30
N ALA A 273 -15.18 5.65 -12.89
CA ALA A 273 -15.39 6.41 -11.67
C ALA A 273 -15.82 7.85 -12.02
N THR A 274 -16.67 8.44 -11.18
CA THR A 274 -17.14 9.81 -11.35
C THR A 274 -16.03 10.80 -11.04
N PRO A 275 -15.72 11.79 -11.90
CA PRO A 275 -14.75 12.83 -11.57
C PRO A 275 -15.15 13.58 -10.30
N LEU A 276 -14.18 13.85 -9.44
CA LEU A 276 -14.39 14.69 -8.26
C LEU A 276 -14.51 16.16 -8.65
N THR A 277 -15.40 16.86 -7.97
CA THR A 277 -15.50 18.32 -8.09
C THR A 277 -14.28 18.96 -7.43
N LEU A 278 -13.69 19.94 -8.08
CA LEU A 278 -12.64 20.79 -7.53
C LEU A 278 -13.27 22.01 -6.89
N THR A 279 -12.72 22.48 -5.79
CA THR A 279 -13.16 23.70 -5.10
C THR A 279 -12.02 24.69 -4.95
N ASP A 280 -12.27 25.86 -4.37
CA ASP A 280 -11.22 26.83 -4.10
C ASP A 280 -10.23 26.34 -3.01
N THR A 281 -9.09 27.03 -2.88
CA THR A 281 -8.13 26.79 -1.80
C THR A 281 -8.81 27.04 -0.45
N ALA A 282 -8.73 26.04 0.45
CA ALA A 282 -9.24 26.14 1.81
C ALA A 282 -8.41 27.14 2.62
N GLY A 283 -9.02 27.78 3.62
CA GLY A 283 -8.38 28.74 4.50
C GLY A 283 -7.90 28.12 5.83
N ASP A 284 -7.11 28.89 6.57
CA ASP A 284 -6.66 28.52 7.92
C ASP A 284 -7.85 28.19 8.84
N GLY A 285 -7.76 27.04 9.52
CA GLY A 285 -8.81 26.53 10.40
C GLY A 285 -9.90 25.72 9.70
N ASP A 286 -9.93 25.67 8.37
CA ASP A 286 -10.86 24.81 7.66
C ASP A 286 -10.56 23.35 7.92
N THR A 287 -11.62 22.56 8.11
CA THR A 287 -11.51 21.13 8.33
C THR A 287 -11.95 20.33 7.11
N GLY A 288 -11.31 19.20 6.93
CA GLY A 288 -11.58 18.28 5.83
C GLY A 288 -11.03 16.89 6.14
N VAL A 289 -10.79 16.13 5.08
CA VAL A 289 -10.18 14.80 5.19
C VAL A 289 -9.13 14.59 4.10
N ILE A 290 -8.15 13.75 4.37
CA ILE A 290 -7.32 13.15 3.33
C ILE A 290 -7.77 11.72 3.06
N ASN A 291 -7.84 11.35 1.80
CA ASN A 291 -8.21 10.01 1.37
C ASN A 291 -7.02 9.35 0.66
N GLY A 292 -6.69 8.12 1.05
CA GLY A 292 -5.57 7.42 0.44
C GLY A 292 -5.48 5.95 0.81
N TYR A 293 -4.37 5.35 0.38
CA TYR A 293 -4.05 3.95 0.60
C TYR A 293 -2.72 3.83 1.36
N PRO A 294 -2.71 4.13 2.68
CA PRO A 294 -1.48 4.13 3.47
C PRO A 294 -0.78 2.78 3.38
N PHE A 295 0.53 2.82 3.14
CA PHE A 295 1.40 1.65 2.91
C PHE A 295 0.96 0.76 1.72
N GLY A 296 0.17 1.31 0.77
CA GLY A 296 -0.46 0.54 -0.30
C GLY A 296 -1.47 -0.50 0.25
N GLY A 297 -1.98 -0.27 1.47
CA GLY A 297 -2.93 -1.12 2.18
C GLY A 297 -4.39 -0.75 1.90
N PRO A 298 -5.29 -1.00 2.85
CA PRO A 298 -6.69 -0.64 2.70
C PRO A 298 -6.87 0.88 2.58
N PHE A 299 -7.96 1.26 1.94
CA PHE A 299 -8.38 2.66 1.87
C PHE A 299 -8.61 3.23 3.27
N VAL A 300 -8.14 4.44 3.50
CA VAL A 300 -8.30 5.16 4.77
C VAL A 300 -8.72 6.60 4.49
N THR A 301 -9.68 7.07 5.28
CA THR A 301 -10.05 8.49 5.40
C THR A 301 -9.51 9.01 6.72
N SER A 302 -8.61 9.98 6.67
CA SER A 302 -8.02 10.61 7.84
C SER A 302 -8.49 12.05 7.98
N ALA A 303 -8.90 12.45 9.19
CA ALA A 303 -9.28 13.83 9.48
C ALA A 303 -8.10 14.79 9.27
N ALA A 304 -8.38 15.98 8.78
CA ALA A 304 -7.39 17.02 8.53
C ALA A 304 -7.95 18.42 8.87
N GLU A 305 -7.07 19.30 9.35
CA GLU A 305 -7.36 20.71 9.56
C GLU A 305 -6.23 21.54 8.97
N VAL A 306 -6.57 22.61 8.24
CA VAL A 306 -5.59 23.54 7.69
C VAL A 306 -5.00 24.37 8.83
N LEU A 307 -3.72 24.22 9.09
CA LEU A 307 -2.98 25.02 10.08
C LEU A 307 -2.45 26.32 9.49
N SER A 308 -2.03 26.28 8.23
CA SER A 308 -1.62 27.46 7.47
C SER A 308 -1.63 27.16 5.96
N VAL A 309 -1.72 28.23 5.18
CA VAL A 309 -1.50 28.24 3.72
C VAL A 309 -0.35 29.17 3.44
N ASP A 310 0.77 28.64 2.97
CA ASP A 310 1.99 29.40 2.76
C ASP A 310 2.68 29.04 1.44
N THR A 311 3.38 30.00 0.85
CA THR A 311 4.33 29.71 -0.22
C THR A 311 5.63 29.17 0.40
N ALA A 312 5.94 27.94 0.08
CA ALA A 312 7.11 27.25 0.62
C ALA A 312 8.13 26.95 -0.48
N ARG A 313 9.39 27.01 -0.11
CA ARG A 313 10.47 26.57 -0.99
C ARG A 313 10.69 25.06 -0.79
N VAL A 314 10.25 24.30 -1.77
CA VAL A 314 10.25 22.81 -1.73
C VAL A 314 11.20 22.27 -2.80
N ASN A 315 11.89 21.19 -2.49
CA ASN A 315 12.73 20.51 -3.49
C ASN A 315 11.86 19.84 -4.56
N ASP A 316 12.38 19.79 -5.80
CA ASP A 316 11.84 18.87 -6.80
C ASP A 316 11.96 17.42 -6.32
N ILE A 317 11.31 16.47 -7.02
CA ILE A 317 11.29 15.06 -6.60
C ILE A 317 12.68 14.40 -6.62
N TYR A 318 13.69 15.02 -7.24
CA TYR A 318 15.07 14.53 -7.32
C TYR A 318 16.00 15.23 -6.34
N GLY A 319 15.54 16.27 -5.64
CA GLY A 319 16.34 17.11 -4.76
C GLY A 319 17.39 17.95 -5.51
N SER A 320 17.17 18.21 -6.81
CA SER A 320 18.11 18.92 -7.68
C SER A 320 17.87 20.42 -7.74
N SER A 321 16.65 20.86 -7.51
CA SER A 321 16.25 22.28 -7.50
C SER A 321 15.23 22.56 -6.41
N GLN A 322 15.20 23.81 -5.97
CA GLN A 322 14.16 24.31 -5.05
C GLN A 322 13.25 25.26 -5.79
N ASN A 323 11.94 25.07 -5.61
CA ASN A 323 10.92 25.86 -6.26
C ASN A 323 9.90 26.34 -5.23
N ASP A 324 9.33 27.50 -5.45
CA ASP A 324 8.28 28.06 -4.61
C ASP A 324 6.96 27.37 -5.00
N ARG A 325 6.26 26.80 -4.01
CA ARG A 325 4.92 26.19 -4.16
C ARG A 325 4.00 26.71 -3.06
N GLU A 326 2.74 26.90 -3.39
CA GLU A 326 1.72 27.16 -2.39
C GLU A 326 1.25 25.83 -1.79
N VAL A 327 1.39 25.71 -0.48
CA VAL A 327 1.15 24.45 0.24
C VAL A 327 0.31 24.68 1.48
N TYR A 328 -0.52 23.71 1.79
CA TYR A 328 -1.12 23.56 3.11
C TYR A 328 -0.15 22.91 4.08
N THR A 329 -0.10 23.44 5.28
CA THR A 329 0.32 22.69 6.47
C THR A 329 -0.94 22.16 7.14
N LEU A 330 -1.06 20.84 7.27
CA LEU A 330 -2.26 20.17 7.78
C LEU A 330 -1.99 19.47 9.10
N ALA A 331 -2.90 19.64 10.06
CA ALA A 331 -2.98 18.74 11.23
C ALA A 331 -3.64 17.43 10.81
N THR A 332 -2.84 16.46 10.44
CA THR A 332 -3.30 15.15 9.96
C THR A 332 -2.19 14.11 10.04
N THR A 333 -2.53 12.82 9.97
CA THR A 333 -1.54 11.75 9.88
C THR A 333 -1.36 11.36 8.43
N VAL A 334 -0.18 11.61 7.86
CA VAL A 334 0.21 11.20 6.50
C VAL A 334 1.21 10.05 6.58
N ASN A 335 0.95 8.99 5.83
CA ASN A 335 1.80 7.81 5.71
C ASN A 335 2.27 7.65 4.26
N VAL A 336 3.31 6.84 4.08
CA VAL A 336 3.69 6.35 2.75
C VAL A 336 2.47 5.71 2.07
N GLY A 337 2.21 6.07 0.82
CA GLY A 337 1.03 5.61 0.07
C GLY A 337 -0.15 6.58 0.06
N ASP A 338 -0.20 7.57 0.97
CA ASP A 338 -1.20 8.65 0.92
C ASP A 338 -0.86 9.71 -0.15
N SER A 339 0.41 9.73 -0.60
CA SER A 339 0.88 10.62 -1.69
C SER A 339 0.02 10.51 -2.93
N GLY A 340 -0.38 11.65 -3.49
CA GLY A 340 -1.27 11.76 -4.64
C GLY A 340 -2.75 11.65 -4.28
N GLY A 341 -3.07 11.33 -3.02
CA GLY A 341 -4.45 11.34 -2.52
C GLY A 341 -5.00 12.76 -2.38
N PRO A 342 -6.32 12.94 -2.52
CA PRO A 342 -6.94 14.25 -2.39
C PRO A 342 -7.03 14.68 -0.93
N PHE A 343 -6.83 15.97 -0.68
CA PHE A 343 -7.39 16.68 0.46
C PHE A 343 -8.79 17.16 0.05
N LEU A 344 -9.80 16.69 0.79
CA LEU A 344 -11.21 16.96 0.49
C LEU A 344 -11.83 17.84 1.57
N THR A 345 -12.73 18.71 1.16
CA THR A 345 -13.68 19.36 2.07
C THR A 345 -14.65 18.32 2.65
N LEU A 346 -15.41 18.67 3.68
CA LEU A 346 -16.44 17.77 4.25
C LEU A 346 -17.60 17.49 3.28
N ASP A 347 -17.74 18.30 2.23
CA ASP A 347 -18.70 18.12 1.13
C ASP A 347 -18.16 17.17 0.03
N GLY A 348 -16.92 16.67 0.19
CA GLY A 348 -16.30 15.73 -0.74
C GLY A 348 -15.65 16.37 -1.97
N GLU A 349 -15.44 17.67 -1.97
CA GLU A 349 -14.78 18.41 -3.04
C GLU A 349 -13.28 18.49 -2.82
N VAL A 350 -12.49 18.41 -3.90
CA VAL A 350 -11.03 18.44 -3.83
C VAL A 350 -10.55 19.86 -3.60
N ALA A 351 -9.83 20.08 -2.51
CA ALA A 351 -9.17 21.32 -2.16
C ALA A 351 -7.64 21.27 -2.29
N GLY A 352 -7.07 20.08 -2.56
CA GLY A 352 -5.62 19.94 -2.72
C GLY A 352 -5.16 18.48 -2.90
N VAL A 353 -3.83 18.28 -2.98
CA VAL A 353 -3.18 16.99 -3.19
C VAL A 353 -2.09 16.74 -2.14
N VAL A 354 -2.22 15.67 -1.39
CA VAL A 354 -1.23 15.26 -0.36
C VAL A 354 0.06 14.81 -1.04
N PHE A 355 1.22 15.32 -0.59
CA PHE A 355 2.50 14.96 -1.21
C PHE A 355 3.62 14.66 -0.21
N ALA A 356 3.54 15.13 1.04
CA ALA A 356 4.63 14.99 2.01
C ALA A 356 4.14 14.98 3.46
N LYS A 357 5.04 14.63 4.36
CA LYS A 357 4.86 14.78 5.81
C LYS A 357 6.02 15.53 6.45
N ALA A 358 5.82 16.06 7.65
CA ALA A 358 6.92 16.60 8.43
C ALA A 358 7.86 15.48 8.90
N ALA A 359 9.18 15.73 8.79
CA ALA A 359 10.19 14.77 9.23
C ALA A 359 10.30 14.68 10.76
N ASN A 360 10.09 15.80 11.45
CA ASN A 360 10.43 15.95 12.86
C ASN A 360 9.21 16.25 13.76
N THR A 361 8.01 16.35 13.19
CA THR A 361 6.78 16.66 13.93
C THR A 361 5.70 15.66 13.57
N GLU A 362 5.18 14.95 14.56
CA GLU A 362 4.05 14.03 14.37
C GLU A 362 2.77 14.80 14.04
N ASN A 363 1.84 14.16 13.34
CA ASN A 363 0.54 14.70 12.97
C ASN A 363 0.60 15.97 12.10
N VAL A 364 1.68 16.14 11.35
CA VAL A 364 1.80 17.23 10.36
C VAL A 364 2.02 16.66 8.98
N GLY A 365 1.08 16.95 8.08
CA GLY A 365 1.14 16.63 6.66
C GLY A 365 1.18 17.89 5.79
N TYR A 366 1.57 17.72 4.53
CA TYR A 366 1.59 18.80 3.54
C TYR A 366 0.80 18.39 2.32
N ALA A 367 -0.01 19.32 1.81
CA ALA A 367 -0.72 19.17 0.55
C ALA A 367 -0.50 20.40 -0.34
N MET A 368 -0.43 20.19 -1.63
CA MET A 368 -0.46 21.29 -2.61
C MET A 368 -1.86 21.88 -2.65
N THR A 369 -1.95 23.20 -2.80
CA THR A 369 -3.22 23.91 -2.92
C THR A 369 -3.79 23.85 -4.34
N MET A 370 -4.93 24.46 -4.54
CA MET A 370 -5.55 24.57 -5.85
C MET A 370 -4.75 25.45 -6.81
N ALA A 371 -3.90 26.36 -6.30
CA ALA A 371 -2.99 27.14 -7.13
C ALA A 371 -2.05 26.26 -7.99
N GLU A 372 -1.60 25.15 -7.42
CA GLU A 372 -0.74 24.17 -8.10
C GLU A 372 -1.57 23.15 -8.91
N LEU A 373 -2.74 22.76 -8.39
CA LEU A 373 -3.56 21.68 -8.95
C LEU A 373 -4.39 22.13 -10.17
N ASP A 374 -5.03 23.29 -10.12
CA ASP A 374 -5.97 23.76 -11.15
C ASP A 374 -5.36 23.83 -12.56
N PRO A 375 -4.12 24.31 -12.75
CA PRO A 375 -3.51 24.35 -14.09
C PRO A 375 -3.35 22.97 -14.70
N VAL A 376 -3.08 21.94 -13.88
CA VAL A 376 -2.91 20.56 -14.31
C VAL A 376 -4.26 19.90 -14.56
N ALA A 377 -5.21 20.09 -13.67
CA ALA A 377 -6.56 19.53 -13.78
C ALA A 377 -7.31 20.09 -15.02
N ALA A 378 -7.18 21.37 -15.31
CA ALA A 378 -7.81 22.01 -16.46
C ALA A 378 -7.34 21.43 -17.81
N GLN A 379 -6.08 21.03 -17.92
CA GLN A 379 -5.54 20.45 -19.15
C GLN A 379 -5.72 18.91 -19.22
N ALA A 380 -5.97 18.23 -18.10
CA ALA A 380 -6.04 16.79 -18.01
C ALA A 380 -6.95 16.11 -19.05
N PRO A 381 -8.17 16.62 -19.36
CA PRO A 381 -9.03 16.01 -20.37
C PRO A 381 -8.41 15.92 -21.76
N GLY A 382 -7.56 16.91 -22.12
CA GLY A 382 -6.91 17.01 -23.43
C GLY A 382 -5.61 16.20 -23.57
N LEU A 383 -5.07 15.70 -22.47
CA LEU A 383 -3.80 14.97 -22.46
C LEU A 383 -3.98 13.54 -22.96
N THR A 384 -3.33 13.19 -24.08
CA THR A 384 -3.43 11.86 -24.71
C THR A 384 -2.08 11.24 -25.05
N ALA A 385 -1.05 12.06 -25.22
CA ALA A 385 0.28 11.59 -25.59
C ALA A 385 1.01 11.02 -24.35
N ALA A 386 1.56 9.83 -24.49
CA ALA A 386 2.40 9.26 -23.44
C ALA A 386 3.67 10.08 -23.23
N VAL A 387 4.04 10.29 -21.99
CA VAL A 387 5.28 10.94 -21.57
C VAL A 387 6.12 10.01 -20.71
N GLU A 388 7.42 10.24 -20.65
CA GLU A 388 8.31 9.48 -19.78
C GLU A 388 8.19 9.94 -18.31
N SER A 389 8.36 9.00 -17.39
CA SER A 389 8.30 9.21 -15.94
C SER A 389 9.65 9.62 -15.32
N GLY A 390 10.59 10.04 -16.13
CA GLY A 390 11.93 10.43 -15.67
C GLY A 390 12.73 9.28 -15.08
N THR A 391 13.63 9.62 -14.17
CA THR A 391 14.46 8.66 -13.42
C THR A 391 13.83 8.38 -12.06
N CYS A 392 14.32 7.35 -11.38
CA CYS A 392 13.87 7.05 -10.02
C CYS A 392 14.26 8.17 -9.04
N THR A 393 13.39 8.42 -8.08
CA THR A 393 13.74 9.26 -6.93
C THR A 393 14.80 8.54 -6.08
N ARG A 394 15.70 9.28 -5.46
CA ARG A 394 16.59 8.73 -4.44
C ARG A 394 15.75 8.57 -3.16
N GLY A 395 15.53 7.33 -2.74
CA GLY A 395 14.92 7.04 -1.44
C GLY A 395 15.86 7.31 -0.30
#